data_e7e11fb33d95a2c1dfc61afb26bb3fa3
#
_entry.id   e7e11fb33d95a2c1dfc61afb26bb3fa3
#
_cell.length_a   1.000
_cell.length_b   1.000
_cell.length_c   1.000
_cell.angle_alpha   90.00
_cell.angle_beta   90.00
_cell.angle_gamma   90.00
#
_symmetry.space_group_name_H-M   'P 1'
#
loop_
_entity.id
_entity.type
_entity.pdbx_description
1 polymer ?
#
loop_
_entity_poly.entity_id
_entity_poly.type
_entity_poly.pdbx_seq_one_letter_code
_entity_poly.pdbx_strand_id
1 'polypeptide(L)'
;MELNLDLAINKKLREILNEDHNFMYERKAKFKIPGKRGEMEESRAFNCICACLDRIDSLVVHCNDISKNIENIYGLCDILNYGQTLIDCISMIAKIYRVKYNSEGDISCFNESGLDGKGNDEKFFKYIRSLCSVHPVETSYHPSYQGEQPEWCPWISKAESQSHIWQFDKGCSEKLKEADFVAIVYRNDLEYNKHVYISLKQIYKYLRKRYSYIETIIDAIKKQNEEKICELRNKHILLPEECKDYDSYLNELKKAIEERCGDNSSWRINQWKTIFNSHFKNHNFEELLELYKADLKKGIEKVHLSLQRMELDYYFEKEAVDYITSFIPSEYAYSLSKLHYLEPIWENEAFDCEEILSEDRYTGDYERLVKLLNVVTHIQSNMDEVDINIVNREIDVKYQTTNAEWARVQLKWLEPYCDIKFNYELGDWYLYLQTIVSFWKIAKSMEK
;
A
#
# COMPACT_ATOMS: atom_id res chain seq x y z
N MET A 1 -29.93 -13.08 19.28
CA MET A 1 -29.53 -11.81 18.59
C MET A 1 -28.10 -12.00 18.09
N GLU A 2 -27.83 -11.69 16.86
CA GLU A 2 -26.51 -11.89 16.24
C GLU A 2 -25.75 -10.57 16.12
N LEU A 3 -24.41 -10.61 16.11
CA LEU A 3 -23.56 -9.42 16.02
C LEU A 3 -23.64 -8.76 14.63
N ASN A 4 -23.58 -9.54 13.55
CA ASN A 4 -23.75 -9.12 12.16
C ASN A 4 -22.92 -7.88 11.75
N LEU A 5 -21.58 -7.96 11.87
CA LEU A 5 -20.66 -6.97 11.33
C LEU A 5 -20.54 -7.14 9.81
N ASP A 6 -20.61 -6.04 9.07
CA ASP A 6 -20.57 -6.04 7.59
C ASP A 6 -19.13 -5.97 7.07
N LEU A 7 -18.68 -7.01 6.39
CA LEU A 7 -17.35 -7.06 5.74
C LEU A 7 -17.15 -5.99 4.66
N ALA A 8 -18.24 -5.52 4.03
CA ALA A 8 -18.14 -4.52 2.96
C ALA A 8 -17.50 -3.20 3.45
N ILE A 9 -17.67 -2.86 4.73
CA ILE A 9 -17.06 -1.65 5.32
C ILE A 9 -15.54 -1.74 5.30
N ASN A 10 -14.96 -2.88 5.70
CA ASN A 10 -13.50 -3.07 5.67
C ASN A 10 -12.96 -3.13 4.25
N LYS A 11 -13.70 -3.76 3.32
CA LYS A 11 -13.35 -3.78 1.90
C LYS A 11 -13.26 -2.36 1.34
N LYS A 12 -14.23 -1.50 1.63
CA LYS A 12 -14.24 -0.10 1.22
C LYS A 12 -13.06 0.68 1.79
N LEU A 13 -12.67 0.42 3.07
CA LEU A 13 -11.48 1.01 3.65
C LEU A 13 -10.21 0.58 2.88
N ARG A 14 -10.10 -0.71 2.54
CA ARG A 14 -8.97 -1.26 1.78
C ARG A 14 -8.86 -0.62 0.39
N GLU A 15 -9.97 -0.42 -0.31
CA GLU A 15 -10.01 0.25 -1.62
C GLU A 15 -9.46 1.67 -1.53
N ILE A 16 -9.93 2.46 -0.55
CA ILE A 16 -9.45 3.83 -0.34
C ILE A 16 -7.97 3.89 0.06
N LEU A 17 -7.50 2.94 0.85
CA LEU A 17 -6.09 2.86 1.23
C LEU A 17 -5.19 2.50 0.04
N ASN A 18 -5.69 1.70 -0.89
CA ASN A 18 -4.97 1.42 -2.13
C ASN A 18 -4.89 2.66 -3.04
N GLU A 19 -5.94 3.47 -3.09
CA GLU A 19 -5.93 4.77 -3.78
C GLU A 19 -5.00 5.78 -3.11
N ASP A 20 -4.87 5.73 -1.77
CA ASP A 20 -4.00 6.59 -0.97
C ASP A 20 -2.51 6.24 -1.07
N HIS A 21 -2.15 5.15 -1.73
CA HIS A 21 -0.79 4.62 -1.78
C HIS A 21 0.27 5.68 -2.13
N ASN A 22 -0.01 6.54 -3.10
CA ASN A 22 0.91 7.60 -3.51
C ASN A 22 1.13 8.66 -2.44
N PHE A 23 0.10 8.97 -1.62
CA PHE A 23 0.20 9.98 -0.56
C PHE A 23 0.77 9.43 0.75
N MET A 24 0.72 8.11 0.96
CA MET A 24 1.34 7.49 2.13
C MET A 24 2.85 7.68 2.16
N TYR A 25 3.52 7.66 0.99
CA TYR A 25 4.96 7.89 0.89
C TYR A 25 5.37 9.32 1.26
N GLU A 26 4.51 10.31 1.00
CA GLU A 26 4.76 11.68 1.40
C GLU A 26 4.46 11.97 2.85
N ARG A 27 3.55 11.20 3.42
CA ARG A 27 3.22 11.33 4.84
C ARG A 27 4.36 10.81 5.71
N LYS A 28 5.63 11.13 5.45
CA LYS A 28 6.81 10.91 6.30
C LYS A 28 6.51 11.30 7.76
N ALA A 29 5.38 10.84 8.21
CA ALA A 29 4.84 11.02 9.51
C ALA A 29 5.60 10.09 10.41
N LYS A 30 6.62 10.64 11.06
CA LYS A 30 7.21 10.05 12.24
C LYS A 30 6.08 9.87 13.25
N PHE A 31 5.48 8.67 13.27
CA PHE A 31 4.41 8.38 14.20
C PHE A 31 5.00 8.23 15.59
N LYS A 32 4.93 9.30 16.38
CA LYS A 32 5.09 9.17 17.83
C LYS A 32 3.87 8.45 18.36
N ILE A 33 4.04 7.21 18.75
CA ILE A 33 3.01 6.51 19.52
C ILE A 33 3.05 7.08 20.93
N PRO A 34 2.02 7.82 21.40
CA PRO A 34 2.01 8.39 22.73
C PRO A 34 2.30 7.32 23.79
N GLY A 35 3.26 7.59 24.67
CA GLY A 35 3.62 6.72 25.79
C GLY A 35 4.57 5.57 25.48
N LYS A 36 5.08 5.41 24.24
CA LYS A 36 6.07 4.40 23.88
C LYS A 36 7.34 5.04 23.30
N ARG A 37 8.50 4.44 23.58
CA ARG A 37 9.77 4.86 22.99
C ARG A 37 9.82 4.39 21.53
N GLY A 38 9.99 5.32 20.60
CA GLY A 38 10.24 5.08 19.19
C GLY A 38 9.20 5.68 18.26
N GLU A 39 9.64 5.97 17.05
CA GLU A 39 8.83 6.41 15.93
C GLU A 39 8.68 5.21 14.97
N MET A 40 7.49 5.04 14.39
CA MET A 40 7.27 4.02 13.39
C MET A 40 7.68 4.60 12.03
N GLU A 41 8.58 3.92 11.31
CA GLU A 41 8.90 4.25 9.93
C GLU A 41 7.68 4.07 9.02
N GLU A 42 7.62 4.81 7.95
CA GLU A 42 6.50 4.85 7.01
C GLU A 42 6.17 3.49 6.41
N SER A 43 7.19 2.78 5.88
CA SER A 43 7.03 1.43 5.34
C SER A 43 6.44 0.45 6.35
N ARG A 44 6.80 0.61 7.61
CA ARG A 44 6.26 -0.21 8.72
C ARG A 44 4.85 0.18 9.08
N ALA A 45 4.51 1.48 9.00
CA ALA A 45 3.14 1.96 9.21
C ALA A 45 2.20 1.38 8.14
N PHE A 46 2.58 1.39 6.87
CA PHE A 46 1.82 0.77 5.80
C PHE A 46 1.62 -0.74 6.01
N ASN A 47 2.71 -1.47 6.30
CA ASN A 47 2.63 -2.91 6.58
C ASN A 47 1.74 -3.20 7.81
N CYS A 48 1.78 -2.33 8.83
CA CYS A 48 0.92 -2.45 10.00
C CYS A 48 -0.56 -2.26 9.64
N ILE A 49 -0.88 -1.30 8.75
CA ILE A 49 -2.24 -1.09 8.25
C ILE A 49 -2.72 -2.33 7.51
N CYS A 50 -1.94 -2.86 6.56
CA CYS A 50 -2.29 -4.07 5.82
C CYS A 50 -2.58 -5.25 6.76
N ALA A 51 -1.70 -5.48 7.74
CA ALA A 51 -1.89 -6.51 8.74
C ALA A 51 -3.15 -6.29 9.61
N CYS A 52 -3.46 -5.03 9.95
CA CYS A 52 -4.70 -4.71 10.66
C CYS A 52 -5.94 -4.99 9.80
N LEU A 53 -5.93 -4.65 8.51
CA LEU A 53 -7.03 -4.91 7.59
C LEU A 53 -7.30 -6.42 7.44
N ASP A 54 -6.26 -7.23 7.23
CA ASP A 54 -6.38 -8.68 7.12
C ASP A 54 -6.91 -9.30 8.42
N ARG A 55 -6.45 -8.76 9.54
CA ARG A 55 -6.92 -9.21 10.86
C ARG A 55 -8.37 -8.80 11.12
N ILE A 56 -8.80 -7.61 10.69
CA ILE A 56 -10.19 -7.16 10.78
C ILE A 56 -11.10 -8.10 9.98
N ASP A 57 -10.74 -8.47 8.73
CA ASP A 57 -11.52 -9.40 7.91
C ASP A 57 -11.74 -10.74 8.64
N SER A 58 -10.66 -11.31 9.17
CA SER A 58 -10.72 -12.57 9.91
C SER A 58 -11.56 -12.45 11.20
N LEU A 59 -11.38 -11.36 11.95
CA LEU A 59 -12.09 -11.14 13.21
C LEU A 59 -13.58 -10.88 13.01
N VAL A 60 -13.97 -10.17 11.94
CA VAL A 60 -15.38 -9.93 11.62
C VAL A 60 -16.10 -11.25 11.37
N VAL A 61 -15.52 -12.13 10.55
CA VAL A 61 -16.08 -13.47 10.30
C VAL A 61 -16.20 -14.25 11.61
N HIS A 62 -15.11 -14.30 12.36
CA HIS A 62 -15.05 -15.09 13.61
C HIS A 62 -16.01 -14.57 14.69
N CYS A 63 -16.07 -13.26 14.91
CA CYS A 63 -17.01 -12.65 15.87
C CYS A 63 -18.48 -12.87 15.46
N ASN A 64 -18.79 -12.77 14.17
CA ASN A 64 -20.13 -13.07 13.66
C ASN A 64 -20.51 -14.52 13.93
N ASP A 65 -19.59 -15.46 13.68
CA ASP A 65 -19.85 -16.89 13.89
C ASP A 65 -20.04 -17.24 15.38
N ILE A 66 -19.16 -16.75 16.27
CA ILE A 66 -19.30 -16.96 17.72
C ILE A 66 -20.62 -16.37 18.23
N SER A 67 -21.01 -15.20 17.73
CA SER A 67 -22.20 -14.49 18.18
C SER A 67 -23.51 -15.24 17.95
N LYS A 68 -23.54 -16.22 17.06
CA LYS A 68 -24.73 -17.02 16.74
C LYS A 68 -25.13 -17.92 17.90
N ASN A 69 -24.17 -18.40 18.68
CA ASN A 69 -24.43 -19.34 19.77
C ASN A 69 -23.42 -19.22 20.91
N ILE A 70 -23.64 -18.27 21.83
CA ILE A 70 -22.87 -18.13 23.08
C ILE A 70 -23.59 -18.85 24.22
N GLU A 71 -23.28 -20.12 24.41
CA GLU A 71 -23.93 -20.96 25.41
C GLU A 71 -23.21 -21.00 26.75
N ASN A 72 -21.96 -20.59 26.83
CA ASN A 72 -21.14 -20.73 28.03
C ASN A 72 -20.12 -19.57 28.17
N ILE A 73 -19.41 -19.58 29.29
CA ILE A 73 -18.42 -18.57 29.63
C ILE A 73 -17.28 -18.49 28.58
N TYR A 74 -16.90 -19.58 27.95
CA TYR A 74 -15.81 -19.57 26.97
C TYR A 74 -16.18 -18.79 25.69
N GLY A 75 -17.42 -18.96 25.22
CA GLY A 75 -17.94 -18.15 24.11
C GLY A 75 -18.04 -16.66 24.47
N LEU A 76 -18.38 -16.34 25.73
CA LEU A 76 -18.32 -14.95 26.22
C LEU A 76 -16.89 -14.41 26.26
N CYS A 77 -15.92 -15.19 26.74
CA CYS A 77 -14.51 -14.81 26.76
C CYS A 77 -13.99 -14.54 25.33
N ASP A 78 -14.35 -15.40 24.39
CA ASP A 78 -13.93 -15.29 23.00
C ASP A 78 -14.46 -14.01 22.35
N ILE A 79 -15.77 -13.72 22.47
CA ILE A 79 -16.33 -12.49 21.88
C ILE A 79 -15.75 -11.22 22.52
N LEU A 80 -15.42 -11.22 23.81
CA LEU A 80 -14.79 -10.10 24.48
C LEU A 80 -13.34 -9.90 24.01
N ASN A 81 -12.56 -10.98 23.86
CA ASN A 81 -11.15 -10.91 23.46
C ASN A 81 -11.00 -10.57 21.98
N TYR A 82 -11.73 -11.23 21.09
CA TYR A 82 -11.68 -10.95 19.65
C TYR A 82 -12.30 -9.59 19.33
N GLY A 83 -13.37 -9.21 20.01
CA GLY A 83 -13.95 -7.87 19.91
C GLY A 83 -12.98 -6.77 20.34
N GLN A 84 -12.20 -6.97 21.41
CA GLN A 84 -11.15 -6.01 21.79
C GLN A 84 -10.05 -5.94 20.74
N THR A 85 -9.61 -7.09 20.22
CA THR A 85 -8.57 -7.12 19.16
C THR A 85 -9.04 -6.40 17.90
N LEU A 86 -10.31 -6.56 17.52
CA LEU A 86 -10.93 -5.82 16.42
C LEU A 86 -10.86 -4.30 16.65
N ILE A 87 -11.26 -3.86 17.86
CA ILE A 87 -11.18 -2.44 18.24
C ILE A 87 -9.76 -1.91 18.22
N ASP A 88 -8.78 -2.70 18.68
CA ASP A 88 -7.37 -2.31 18.72
C ASP A 88 -6.80 -2.15 17.30
N CYS A 89 -7.17 -3.02 16.33
CA CYS A 89 -6.80 -2.88 14.93
C CYS A 89 -7.38 -1.58 14.32
N ILE A 90 -8.66 -1.30 14.52
CA ILE A 90 -9.31 -0.07 14.06
C ILE A 90 -8.65 1.16 14.68
N SER A 91 -8.39 1.12 15.99
CA SER A 91 -7.71 2.21 16.71
C SER A 91 -6.29 2.46 16.19
N MET A 92 -5.56 1.40 15.78
CA MET A 92 -4.24 1.52 15.21
C MET A 92 -4.29 2.24 13.86
N ILE A 93 -5.20 1.87 12.96
CA ILE A 93 -5.40 2.56 11.67
C ILE A 93 -5.77 4.03 11.92
N ALA A 94 -6.72 4.31 12.82
CA ALA A 94 -7.10 5.68 13.17
C ALA A 94 -5.91 6.51 13.66
N LYS A 95 -5.03 5.93 14.49
CA LYS A 95 -3.81 6.61 14.98
C LYS A 95 -2.84 6.94 13.84
N ILE A 96 -2.63 6.00 12.92
CA ILE A 96 -1.75 6.19 11.77
C ILE A 96 -2.25 7.36 10.91
N TYR A 97 -3.55 7.43 10.65
CA TYR A 97 -4.18 8.52 9.90
C TYR A 97 -4.49 9.77 10.75
N ARG A 98 -4.08 9.79 12.05
CA ARG A 98 -4.35 10.90 12.98
C ARG A 98 -5.82 11.25 13.12
N VAL A 99 -6.69 10.26 12.91
CA VAL A 99 -8.12 10.41 13.15
C VAL A 99 -8.38 10.28 14.63
N LYS A 100 -9.03 11.29 15.23
CA LYS A 100 -9.31 11.30 16.65
C LYS A 100 -10.37 10.24 16.96
N TYR A 101 -9.95 9.13 17.58
CA TYR A 101 -10.83 8.09 18.10
C TYR A 101 -11.44 8.57 19.42
N ASN A 102 -12.64 9.14 19.37
CA ASN A 102 -13.29 9.71 20.56
C ASN A 102 -14.25 8.70 21.18
N SER A 103 -13.87 8.17 22.34
CA SER A 103 -14.73 7.32 23.18
C SER A 103 -14.99 7.91 24.56
N GLU A 104 -14.41 9.09 24.85
CA GLU A 104 -14.55 9.73 26.15
C GLU A 104 -16.00 10.18 26.39
N GLY A 105 -16.55 9.78 27.53
CA GLY A 105 -17.91 10.17 27.96
C GLY A 105 -19.06 9.40 27.33
N ASP A 106 -18.80 8.46 26.40
CA ASP A 106 -19.86 7.64 25.80
C ASP A 106 -20.36 6.58 26.76
N ILE A 107 -21.64 6.62 27.08
CA ILE A 107 -22.36 5.67 27.95
C ILE A 107 -23.61 5.07 27.26
N SER A 108 -23.67 5.15 25.94
CA SER A 108 -24.87 4.83 25.16
C SER A 108 -25.12 3.32 24.98
N CYS A 109 -24.11 2.49 25.23
CA CYS A 109 -24.19 1.04 24.99
C CYS A 109 -24.50 0.26 26.27
N PHE A 110 -23.81 0.55 27.36
CA PHE A 110 -23.92 -0.20 28.60
C PHE A 110 -24.79 0.46 29.71
N ASN A 111 -25.01 1.76 29.62
CA ASN A 111 -25.70 2.55 30.66
C ASN A 111 -25.03 2.45 32.04
N GLU A 112 -23.75 2.16 32.10
CA GLU A 112 -22.98 1.98 33.33
C GLU A 112 -22.07 3.20 33.54
N SER A 113 -22.49 4.06 34.47
CA SER A 113 -21.75 5.31 34.76
C SER A 113 -20.53 5.11 35.68
N GLY A 114 -20.36 3.91 36.24
CA GLY A 114 -19.28 3.62 37.18
C GLY A 114 -19.41 4.38 38.52
N LEU A 115 -18.36 4.36 39.33
CA LEU A 115 -18.29 5.09 40.60
C LEU A 115 -18.22 6.60 40.34
N ASP A 116 -19.08 7.37 41.02
CA ASP A 116 -19.16 8.83 40.86
C ASP A 116 -19.28 9.31 39.41
N GLY A 117 -19.92 8.53 38.57
CA GLY A 117 -20.09 8.87 37.15
C GLY A 117 -18.82 8.83 36.30
N LYS A 118 -17.72 8.26 36.78
CA LYS A 118 -16.42 8.21 36.07
C LYS A 118 -16.28 7.09 35.04
N GLY A 119 -17.31 6.25 34.90
CA GLY A 119 -17.36 5.17 33.90
C GLY A 119 -17.71 5.68 32.51
N ASN A 120 -17.44 4.83 31.50
CA ASN A 120 -17.91 4.96 30.13
C ASN A 120 -17.96 3.59 29.45
N ASP A 121 -18.53 3.51 28.25
CA ASP A 121 -18.68 2.26 27.53
C ASP A 121 -17.33 1.51 27.33
N GLU A 122 -16.26 2.22 26.97
CA GLU A 122 -14.95 1.60 26.76
C GLU A 122 -14.36 1.04 28.06
N LYS A 123 -14.43 1.82 29.14
CA LYS A 123 -13.94 1.39 30.45
C LYS A 123 -14.75 0.20 30.98
N PHE A 124 -16.08 0.22 30.77
CA PHE A 124 -16.93 -0.89 31.20
C PHE A 124 -16.66 -2.16 30.40
N PHE A 125 -16.53 -2.06 29.08
CA PHE A 125 -16.16 -3.20 28.25
C PHE A 125 -14.81 -3.82 28.67
N LYS A 126 -13.80 -2.99 28.94
CA LYS A 126 -12.50 -3.47 29.47
C LYS A 126 -12.63 -4.10 30.85
N TYR A 127 -13.50 -3.56 31.70
CA TYR A 127 -13.74 -4.09 33.02
C TYR A 127 -14.40 -5.49 32.96
N ILE A 128 -15.47 -5.67 32.20
CA ILE A 128 -16.09 -7.00 32.06
C ILE A 128 -15.15 -8.01 31.41
N ARG A 129 -14.34 -7.57 30.42
CA ARG A 129 -13.31 -8.42 29.83
C ARG A 129 -12.24 -8.82 30.83
N SER A 130 -11.83 -7.93 31.72
CA SER A 130 -10.90 -8.24 32.79
C SER A 130 -11.45 -9.29 33.74
N LEU A 131 -12.68 -9.16 34.16
CA LEU A 131 -13.36 -10.15 35.01
C LEU A 131 -13.50 -11.52 34.33
N CYS A 132 -13.80 -11.53 33.00
CA CYS A 132 -14.15 -12.79 32.33
C CYS A 132 -12.92 -13.55 31.80
N SER A 133 -11.85 -12.87 31.36
CA SER A 133 -10.83 -13.53 30.58
C SER A 133 -9.39 -13.09 30.82
N VAL A 134 -9.13 -11.81 31.10
CA VAL A 134 -7.75 -11.29 31.16
C VAL A 134 -7.16 -11.44 32.57
N HIS A 135 -7.95 -11.13 33.58
CA HIS A 135 -7.62 -11.26 35.02
C HIS A 135 -8.77 -11.91 35.77
N PRO A 136 -9.15 -13.16 35.40
CA PRO A 136 -10.41 -13.75 35.83
C PRO A 136 -10.45 -14.09 37.31
N VAL A 137 -9.31 -14.14 37.98
CA VAL A 137 -9.25 -14.47 39.43
C VAL A 137 -9.13 -13.20 40.26
N GLU A 138 -8.26 -12.29 39.86
CA GLU A 138 -7.98 -11.04 40.56
C GLU A 138 -7.78 -9.89 39.55
N THR A 139 -8.46 -8.75 39.81
CA THR A 139 -8.27 -7.53 39.01
C THR A 139 -8.22 -6.29 39.89
N SER A 140 -7.34 -5.35 39.58
CA SER A 140 -7.17 -4.08 40.29
C SER A 140 -6.99 -2.86 39.32
N TYR A 141 -7.29 -3.06 38.02
CA TYR A 141 -6.96 -2.10 36.97
C TYR A 141 -8.10 -1.20 36.52
N HIS A 142 -9.27 -1.26 37.18
CA HIS A 142 -10.48 -0.55 36.74
C HIS A 142 -11.08 0.36 37.84
N PRO A 143 -10.35 1.43 38.22
CA PRO A 143 -10.76 2.27 39.36
C PRO A 143 -12.14 2.92 39.17
N SER A 144 -12.58 3.14 37.93
CA SER A 144 -13.93 3.65 37.64
C SER A 144 -15.08 2.74 38.11
N TYR A 145 -14.81 1.44 38.34
CA TYR A 145 -15.78 0.44 38.76
C TYR A 145 -15.39 -0.25 40.07
N GLN A 146 -14.11 -0.30 40.40
CA GLN A 146 -13.56 -0.98 41.56
C GLN A 146 -13.21 -0.03 42.71
N GLY A 147 -12.93 1.24 42.41
CA GLY A 147 -12.27 2.11 43.38
C GLY A 147 -10.79 1.68 43.54
N GLU A 148 -10.28 1.75 44.81
CA GLU A 148 -8.89 1.40 45.13
C GLU A 148 -8.72 -0.06 45.56
N GLN A 149 -9.82 -0.81 45.67
CA GLN A 149 -9.80 -2.18 46.19
C GLN A 149 -9.70 -3.20 45.04
N PRO A 150 -8.90 -4.28 45.21
CA PRO A 150 -8.89 -5.38 44.25
C PRO A 150 -10.22 -6.13 44.30
N GLU A 151 -10.58 -6.71 43.17
CA GLU A 151 -11.75 -7.57 43.02
C GLU A 151 -11.32 -8.98 42.62
N TRP A 152 -11.96 -9.97 43.23
CA TRP A 152 -11.78 -11.38 42.90
C TRP A 152 -13.07 -11.90 42.26
N CYS A 153 -12.93 -12.49 41.05
CA CYS A 153 -14.09 -13.00 40.29
C CYS A 153 -13.83 -14.39 39.72
N PRO A 154 -13.76 -15.44 40.58
CA PRO A 154 -13.52 -16.80 40.08
C PRO A 154 -14.76 -17.44 39.45
N TRP A 155 -15.91 -16.78 39.50
CA TRP A 155 -17.19 -17.39 39.14
C TRP A 155 -18.04 -16.49 38.22
N ILE A 156 -18.33 -17.02 37.03
CA ILE A 156 -19.29 -16.44 36.09
C ILE A 156 -20.24 -17.53 35.62
N SER A 157 -21.53 -17.23 35.59
CA SER A 157 -22.55 -18.18 35.17
C SER A 157 -23.62 -17.52 34.30
N LYS A 158 -24.42 -18.33 33.60
CA LYS A 158 -25.63 -17.83 32.93
C LYS A 158 -26.57 -17.22 33.93
N ALA A 159 -27.23 -16.13 33.54
CA ALA A 159 -28.20 -15.43 34.40
C ALA A 159 -29.37 -16.33 34.78
N GLU A 160 -29.84 -17.18 33.89
CA GLU A 160 -30.92 -18.15 34.15
C GLU A 160 -30.61 -19.13 35.28
N SER A 161 -29.34 -19.52 35.46
CA SER A 161 -28.93 -20.44 36.53
C SER A 161 -28.86 -19.79 37.90
N GLN A 162 -29.01 -18.46 37.97
CA GLN A 162 -28.91 -17.67 39.21
C GLN A 162 -30.29 -17.20 39.74
N SER A 163 -31.34 -17.97 39.47
CA SER A 163 -32.73 -17.64 39.91
C SER A 163 -32.88 -17.38 41.41
N HIS A 164 -32.01 -17.95 42.28
CA HIS A 164 -31.98 -17.73 43.70
C HIS A 164 -31.53 -16.30 44.11
N ILE A 165 -30.81 -15.57 43.29
CA ILE A 165 -30.37 -14.18 43.54
C ILE A 165 -31.61 -13.26 43.67
N TRP A 166 -32.70 -13.57 42.97
CA TRP A 166 -33.95 -12.81 43.00
C TRP A 166 -34.57 -12.65 44.39
N GLN A 167 -34.23 -13.56 45.28
CA GLN A 167 -34.84 -13.58 46.64
C GLN A 167 -34.18 -12.54 47.56
N PHE A 168 -32.99 -12.04 47.25
CA PHE A 168 -32.20 -11.23 48.17
C PHE A 168 -32.04 -9.76 47.75
N ASP A 169 -32.28 -9.41 46.45
CA ASP A 169 -32.10 -8.05 45.97
C ASP A 169 -33.25 -7.58 45.07
N LYS A 170 -34.19 -6.82 45.65
CA LYS A 170 -35.35 -6.26 44.95
C LYS A 170 -35.00 -5.26 43.85
N GLY A 171 -33.80 -4.66 43.87
CA GLY A 171 -33.31 -3.73 42.86
C GLY A 171 -32.67 -4.42 41.65
N CYS A 172 -32.27 -5.68 41.76
CA CYS A 172 -31.60 -6.46 40.70
C CYS A 172 -32.55 -7.10 39.70
N SER A 173 -33.86 -7.15 39.94
CA SER A 173 -34.78 -7.93 39.12
C SER A 173 -34.86 -7.50 37.65
N GLU A 174 -34.72 -6.21 37.35
CA GLU A 174 -34.76 -5.71 35.98
C GLU A 174 -33.43 -5.94 35.24
N LYS A 175 -32.30 -5.67 35.91
CA LYS A 175 -30.95 -5.91 35.33
C LYS A 175 -30.72 -7.40 35.08
N LEU A 176 -31.19 -8.27 35.96
CA LEU A 176 -31.05 -9.71 35.78
C LEU A 176 -31.89 -10.25 34.61
N LYS A 177 -33.05 -9.67 34.31
CA LYS A 177 -33.89 -10.05 33.16
C LYS A 177 -33.26 -9.73 31.83
N GLU A 178 -32.41 -8.71 31.77
CA GLU A 178 -31.72 -8.29 30.56
C GLU A 178 -30.31 -8.89 30.43
N ALA A 179 -29.81 -9.55 31.47
CA ALA A 179 -28.48 -10.15 31.47
C ALA A 179 -28.48 -11.57 30.89
N ASP A 180 -27.47 -11.90 30.13
CA ASP A 180 -27.19 -13.25 29.66
C ASP A 180 -26.23 -13.98 30.63
N PHE A 181 -25.35 -13.23 31.30
CA PHE A 181 -24.38 -13.73 32.27
C PHE A 181 -24.33 -12.84 33.53
N VAL A 182 -23.89 -13.43 34.63
CA VAL A 182 -23.61 -12.74 35.89
C VAL A 182 -22.23 -13.13 36.40
N ALA A 183 -21.41 -12.13 36.68
CA ALA A 183 -20.12 -12.30 37.34
C ALA A 183 -20.33 -12.00 38.85
N ILE A 184 -19.91 -12.94 39.70
CA ILE A 184 -19.93 -12.78 41.16
C ILE A 184 -18.55 -12.30 41.58
N VAL A 185 -18.52 -11.10 42.17
CA VAL A 185 -17.30 -10.41 42.55
C VAL A 185 -17.19 -10.33 44.07
N TYR A 186 -16.05 -10.76 44.57
CA TYR A 186 -15.72 -10.75 45.98
C TYR A 186 -14.78 -9.58 46.30
N ARG A 187 -15.08 -8.87 47.41
CA ARG A 187 -14.31 -7.73 47.90
C ARG A 187 -14.31 -7.69 49.40
N ASN A 188 -13.21 -7.23 50.02
CA ASN A 188 -13.09 -7.15 51.47
C ASN A 188 -13.91 -6.01 52.10
N ASP A 189 -14.24 -4.96 51.35
CA ASP A 189 -14.93 -3.76 51.82
C ASP A 189 -16.46 -3.84 51.66
N LEU A 190 -16.98 -4.96 51.13
CA LEU A 190 -18.40 -5.18 50.95
C LEU A 190 -18.94 -6.25 51.92
N GLU A 191 -20.09 -5.97 52.53
CA GLU A 191 -20.81 -6.93 53.36
C GLU A 191 -21.38 -8.10 52.54
N TYR A 192 -21.76 -7.82 51.28
CA TYR A 192 -22.32 -8.80 50.35
C TYR A 192 -21.51 -8.82 49.02
N ASN A 193 -21.57 -9.96 48.32
CA ASN A 193 -20.93 -10.11 47.04
C ASN A 193 -21.53 -9.12 46.01
N LYS A 194 -20.65 -8.51 45.20
CA LYS A 194 -21.08 -7.65 44.11
C LYS A 194 -21.46 -8.52 42.91
N HIS A 195 -22.55 -8.19 42.24
CA HIS A 195 -22.98 -8.83 41.00
C HIS A 195 -22.79 -7.89 39.84
N VAL A 196 -22.08 -8.33 38.81
CA VAL A 196 -21.90 -7.60 37.54
C VAL A 196 -22.74 -8.30 36.48
N TYR A 197 -23.75 -7.62 35.98
CA TYR A 197 -24.69 -8.13 34.99
C TYR A 197 -24.13 -7.87 33.59
N ILE A 198 -24.05 -8.91 32.74
CA ILE A 198 -23.45 -8.87 31.44
C ILE A 198 -24.51 -9.22 30.39
N SER A 199 -24.81 -8.27 29.50
CA SER A 199 -25.75 -8.46 28.39
C SER A 199 -25.03 -8.55 27.07
N LEU A 200 -25.20 -9.65 26.33
CA LEU A 200 -24.68 -9.83 24.97
C LEU A 200 -25.23 -8.78 24.01
N LYS A 201 -26.50 -8.38 24.20
CA LYS A 201 -27.12 -7.31 23.42
C LYS A 201 -26.34 -5.99 23.51
N GLN A 202 -25.90 -5.63 24.73
CA GLN A 202 -25.12 -4.41 24.96
C GLN A 202 -23.71 -4.55 24.42
N ILE A 203 -23.07 -5.72 24.58
CA ILE A 203 -21.75 -6.02 23.97
C ILE A 203 -21.83 -5.89 22.45
N TYR A 204 -22.82 -6.48 21.79
CA TYR A 204 -22.98 -6.41 20.34
C TYR A 204 -23.25 -4.98 19.85
N LYS A 205 -24.05 -4.21 20.59
CA LYS A 205 -24.27 -2.79 20.31
C LYS A 205 -22.96 -2.01 20.37
N TYR A 206 -22.15 -2.27 21.39
CA TYR A 206 -20.83 -1.64 21.56
C TYR A 206 -19.88 -2.02 20.42
N LEU A 207 -19.75 -3.30 20.08
CA LEU A 207 -18.87 -3.77 19.01
C LEU A 207 -19.29 -3.21 17.65
N ARG A 208 -20.58 -3.18 17.31
CA ARG A 208 -21.07 -2.55 16.08
C ARG A 208 -20.72 -1.07 16.04
N LYS A 209 -20.93 -0.34 17.11
CA LYS A 209 -20.59 1.08 17.21
C LYS A 209 -19.10 1.32 17.03
N ARG A 210 -18.25 0.45 17.58
CA ARG A 210 -16.79 0.55 17.39
C ARG A 210 -16.36 0.15 15.99
N TYR A 211 -17.00 -0.82 15.40
CA TYR A 211 -16.73 -1.24 14.03
C TYR A 211 -17.15 -0.19 12.99
N SER A 212 -18.32 0.42 13.14
CA SER A 212 -18.78 1.49 12.24
C SER A 212 -17.87 2.73 12.26
N TYR A 213 -16.96 2.85 13.23
CA TYR A 213 -15.97 3.91 13.25
C TYR A 213 -15.01 3.87 12.06
N ILE A 214 -14.89 2.74 11.37
CA ILE A 214 -14.15 2.61 10.10
C ILE A 214 -14.68 3.61 9.07
N GLU A 215 -15.99 3.88 9.03
CA GLU A 215 -16.58 4.87 8.11
C GLU A 215 -16.04 6.28 8.39
N THR A 216 -15.87 6.64 9.66
CA THR A 216 -15.25 7.92 10.04
C THR A 216 -13.77 8.00 9.60
N ILE A 217 -13.04 6.87 9.65
CA ILE A 217 -11.67 6.80 9.17
C ILE A 217 -11.65 6.99 7.64
N ILE A 218 -12.53 6.32 6.92
CA ILE A 218 -12.70 6.45 5.45
C ILE A 218 -12.93 7.91 5.06
N ASP A 219 -13.88 8.57 5.70
CA ASP A 219 -14.22 9.97 5.39
C ASP A 219 -13.06 10.92 5.71
N ALA A 220 -12.33 10.67 6.80
CA ALA A 220 -11.17 11.46 7.17
C ALA A 220 -10.02 11.27 6.18
N ILE A 221 -9.76 10.06 5.67
CA ILE A 221 -8.74 9.78 4.66
C ILE A 221 -9.09 10.49 3.36
N LYS A 222 -10.33 10.37 2.88
CA LYS A 222 -10.81 11.07 1.68
C LYS A 222 -10.60 12.56 1.77
N LYS A 223 -11.02 13.15 2.88
CA LYS A 223 -10.84 14.59 3.12
C LYS A 223 -9.36 15.00 3.11
N GLN A 224 -8.50 14.24 3.78
CA GLN A 224 -7.05 14.51 3.80
C GLN A 224 -6.45 14.42 2.39
N ASN A 225 -6.90 13.46 1.57
CA ASN A 225 -6.45 13.30 0.19
C ASN A 225 -6.92 14.46 -0.68
N GLU A 226 -8.18 14.86 -0.56
CA GLU A 226 -8.73 16.01 -1.29
C GLU A 226 -7.99 17.31 -0.94
N GLU A 227 -7.71 17.55 0.36
CA GLU A 227 -6.94 18.70 0.83
C GLU A 227 -5.51 18.67 0.24
N LYS A 228 -4.83 17.52 0.22
CA LYS A 228 -3.48 17.37 -0.33
C LYS A 228 -3.47 17.56 -1.85
N ILE A 229 -4.42 16.96 -2.56
CA ILE A 229 -4.59 17.14 -4.01
C ILE A 229 -4.79 18.63 -4.33
N CYS A 230 -5.63 19.32 -3.57
CA CYS A 230 -5.87 20.76 -3.76
C CYS A 230 -4.59 21.58 -3.50
N GLU A 231 -3.83 21.26 -2.44
CA GLU A 231 -2.53 21.89 -2.16
C GLU A 231 -1.56 21.72 -3.33
N LEU A 232 -1.41 20.50 -3.83
CA LEU A 232 -0.47 20.18 -4.92
C LEU A 232 -0.90 20.77 -6.26
N ARG A 233 -2.20 20.84 -6.56
CA ARG A 233 -2.73 21.55 -7.74
C ARG A 233 -2.42 23.04 -7.73
N ASN A 234 -2.45 23.66 -6.56
CA ASN A 234 -2.16 25.08 -6.39
C ASN A 234 -0.65 25.37 -6.36
N LYS A 235 0.19 24.36 -6.16
CA LYS A 235 1.64 24.51 -6.18
C LYS A 235 2.13 24.52 -7.61
N HIS A 236 2.57 25.69 -8.10
CA HIS A 236 3.05 25.89 -9.46
C HIS A 236 4.31 25.04 -9.73
N ILE A 237 4.30 24.31 -10.83
CA ILE A 237 5.47 23.64 -11.39
C ILE A 237 6.06 24.61 -12.45
N LEU A 238 7.35 24.95 -12.32
CA LEU A 238 7.98 25.88 -13.24
C LEU A 238 7.91 25.40 -14.69
N LEU A 239 7.55 26.31 -15.61
CA LEU A 239 7.54 26.07 -17.04
C LEU A 239 8.96 26.09 -17.63
N PRO A 240 9.20 25.51 -18.81
CA PRO A 240 10.53 25.55 -19.46
C PRO A 240 11.08 26.96 -19.63
N GLU A 241 10.22 27.92 -19.99
CA GLU A 241 10.58 29.34 -20.17
C GLU A 241 10.87 30.11 -18.88
N GLU A 242 10.47 29.56 -17.73
CA GLU A 242 10.77 30.12 -16.40
C GLU A 242 12.09 29.59 -15.84
N CYS A 243 12.68 28.59 -16.49
CA CYS A 243 13.93 27.95 -16.10
C CYS A 243 15.11 28.49 -16.92
N LYS A 244 16.33 28.36 -16.37
CA LYS A 244 17.54 28.82 -17.03
C LYS A 244 17.78 28.09 -18.35
N ASP A 245 17.54 26.79 -18.36
CA ASP A 245 17.71 25.88 -19.48
C ASP A 245 16.77 24.67 -19.33
N TYR A 246 16.68 23.83 -20.36
CA TYR A 246 15.78 22.69 -20.35
C TYR A 246 16.18 21.62 -19.33
N ASP A 247 17.47 21.50 -19.02
CA ASP A 247 17.98 20.58 -18.00
C ASP A 247 17.53 21.01 -16.58
N SER A 248 17.58 22.31 -16.32
CA SER A 248 17.05 22.90 -15.09
C SER A 248 15.55 22.67 -14.94
N TYR A 249 14.79 22.80 -16.03
CA TYR A 249 13.36 22.47 -16.05
C TYR A 249 13.09 20.99 -15.71
N LEU A 250 13.86 20.07 -16.32
CA LEU A 250 13.73 18.64 -16.01
C LEU A 250 14.05 18.32 -14.53
N ASN A 251 14.96 19.08 -13.89
CA ASN A 251 15.22 18.94 -12.46
C ASN A 251 14.02 19.39 -11.62
N GLU A 252 13.36 20.48 -11.99
CA GLU A 252 12.15 20.93 -11.31
C GLU A 252 10.99 19.94 -11.51
N LEU A 253 10.85 19.40 -12.72
CA LEU A 253 9.88 18.37 -13.02
C LEU A 253 10.13 17.10 -12.22
N LYS A 254 11.42 16.71 -12.06
CA LYS A 254 11.82 15.60 -11.18
C LYS A 254 11.30 15.78 -9.76
N LYS A 255 11.56 16.94 -9.17
CA LYS A 255 11.06 17.26 -7.82
C LYS A 255 9.53 17.20 -7.74
N ALA A 256 8.85 17.69 -8.78
CA ALA A 256 7.40 17.66 -8.84
C ALA A 256 6.85 16.23 -8.94
N ILE A 257 7.50 15.34 -9.68
CA ILE A 257 7.15 13.92 -9.75
C ILE A 257 7.36 13.24 -8.40
N GLU A 258 8.54 13.43 -7.79
CA GLU A 258 8.86 12.85 -6.48
C GLU A 258 7.87 13.30 -5.40
N GLU A 259 7.47 14.57 -5.43
CA GLU A 259 6.50 15.11 -4.48
C GLU A 259 5.08 14.58 -4.67
N ARG A 260 4.66 14.26 -5.91
CA ARG A 260 3.29 13.85 -6.25
C ARG A 260 3.11 12.34 -6.39
N CYS A 261 4.19 11.64 -6.78
CA CYS A 261 4.15 10.22 -7.10
C CYS A 261 5.06 9.36 -6.19
N GLY A 262 5.91 10.00 -5.36
CA GLY A 262 6.89 9.34 -4.48
C GLY A 262 8.30 9.27 -5.06
N ASP A 263 9.27 9.02 -4.17
CA ASP A 263 10.71 9.16 -4.43
C ASP A 263 11.27 8.25 -5.56
N ASN A 264 10.58 7.17 -5.92
CA ASN A 264 11.07 6.20 -6.93
C ASN A 264 10.49 6.41 -8.33
N SER A 265 9.68 7.44 -8.55
CA SER A 265 8.95 7.66 -9.81
C SER A 265 9.71 8.54 -10.82
N SER A 266 10.90 9.03 -10.47
CA SER A 266 11.62 10.07 -11.26
C SER A 266 12.76 9.54 -12.13
N TRP A 267 12.96 8.22 -12.24
CA TRP A 267 14.07 7.63 -12.99
C TRP A 267 14.09 8.01 -14.49
N ARG A 268 12.95 8.20 -15.11
CA ARG A 268 12.83 8.62 -16.52
C ARG A 268 13.40 10.00 -16.79
N ILE A 269 13.44 10.88 -15.80
CA ILE A 269 14.02 12.21 -15.95
C ILE A 269 15.50 12.13 -16.33
N ASN A 270 16.27 11.22 -15.73
CA ASN A 270 17.66 11.03 -16.05
C ASN A 270 17.83 10.51 -17.50
N GLN A 271 16.96 9.59 -17.92
CA GLN A 271 16.91 9.13 -19.31
C GLN A 271 16.62 10.30 -20.27
N TRP A 272 15.60 11.12 -20.01
CA TRP A 272 15.26 12.27 -20.85
C TRP A 272 16.42 13.27 -20.94
N LYS A 273 17.07 13.60 -19.83
CA LYS A 273 18.27 14.46 -19.84
C LYS A 273 19.36 13.91 -20.74
N THR A 274 19.66 12.63 -20.61
CA THR A 274 20.68 11.99 -21.44
C THR A 274 20.28 12.02 -22.92
N ILE A 275 19.01 11.79 -23.26
CA ILE A 275 18.52 11.91 -24.64
C ILE A 275 18.73 13.33 -25.16
N PHE A 276 18.34 14.37 -24.38
CA PHE A 276 18.49 15.76 -24.84
C PHE A 276 19.94 16.19 -25.01
N ASN A 277 20.87 15.63 -24.26
CA ASN A 277 22.30 15.91 -24.33
C ASN A 277 23.05 15.02 -25.30
N SER A 278 22.42 13.99 -25.88
CA SER A 278 23.04 13.08 -26.85
C SER A 278 23.02 13.67 -28.26
N HIS A 279 24.07 13.35 -29.05
CA HIS A 279 24.25 13.76 -30.45
C HIS A 279 24.88 12.64 -31.27
N PHE A 280 24.33 12.36 -32.45
CA PHE A 280 24.92 11.41 -33.37
C PHE A 280 25.91 12.11 -34.36
N LYS A 281 27.03 11.48 -34.60
CA LYS A 281 27.97 11.91 -35.70
C LYS A 281 27.35 11.67 -37.09
N ASN A 282 26.48 10.67 -37.21
CA ASN A 282 25.78 10.38 -38.44
C ASN A 282 24.62 11.37 -38.64
N HIS A 283 24.66 12.16 -39.71
CA HIS A 283 23.67 13.21 -39.98
C HIS A 283 22.23 12.70 -40.05
N ASN A 284 21.99 11.54 -40.66
CA ASN A 284 20.64 11.01 -40.81
C ASN A 284 20.03 10.62 -39.44
N PHE A 285 20.84 10.04 -38.54
CA PHE A 285 20.39 9.72 -37.19
C PHE A 285 20.29 10.96 -36.31
N GLU A 286 21.15 11.97 -36.52
CA GLU A 286 21.04 13.24 -35.80
C GLU A 286 19.73 13.97 -36.14
N GLU A 287 19.39 14.07 -37.43
CA GLU A 287 18.10 14.66 -37.85
C GLU A 287 16.92 13.90 -37.25
N LEU A 288 16.98 12.57 -37.23
CA LEU A 288 15.94 11.74 -36.65
C LEU A 288 15.84 11.92 -35.13
N LEU A 289 16.99 12.04 -34.46
CA LEU A 289 17.06 12.31 -33.03
C LEU A 289 16.43 13.67 -32.67
N GLU A 290 16.72 14.71 -33.44
CA GLU A 290 16.16 16.04 -33.21
C GLU A 290 14.62 16.07 -33.40
N LEU A 291 14.12 15.34 -34.41
CA LEU A 291 12.66 15.17 -34.58
C LEU A 291 12.03 14.42 -33.38
N TYR A 292 12.71 13.37 -32.92
CA TYR A 292 12.27 12.63 -31.73
C TYR A 292 12.30 13.51 -30.48
N LYS A 293 13.37 14.27 -30.23
CA LYS A 293 13.48 15.22 -29.12
C LYS A 293 12.34 16.24 -29.12
N ALA A 294 11.94 16.72 -30.30
CA ALA A 294 10.84 17.66 -30.44
C ALA A 294 9.48 17.02 -30.06
N ASP A 295 9.29 15.76 -30.40
CA ASP A 295 8.06 15.02 -30.03
C ASP A 295 8.08 14.63 -28.56
N LEU A 296 9.23 14.22 -28.02
CA LEU A 296 9.43 13.94 -26.60
C LEU A 296 9.12 15.16 -25.73
N LYS A 297 9.51 16.37 -26.15
CA LYS A 297 9.13 17.62 -25.45
C LYS A 297 7.62 17.74 -25.31
N LYS A 298 6.85 17.45 -26.35
CA LYS A 298 5.38 17.48 -26.28
C LYS A 298 4.83 16.42 -25.30
N GLY A 299 5.43 15.24 -25.27
CA GLY A 299 5.08 14.23 -24.29
C GLY A 299 5.37 14.69 -22.85
N ILE A 300 6.52 15.31 -22.62
CA ILE A 300 6.90 15.88 -21.32
C ILE A 300 5.96 17.02 -20.90
N GLU A 301 5.52 17.87 -21.85
CA GLU A 301 4.51 18.90 -21.58
C GLU A 301 3.17 18.29 -21.10
N LYS A 302 2.75 17.18 -21.67
CA LYS A 302 1.56 16.47 -21.20
C LYS A 302 1.76 15.91 -19.78
N VAL A 303 2.92 15.32 -19.51
CA VAL A 303 3.30 14.86 -18.15
C VAL A 303 3.25 16.02 -17.16
N HIS A 304 3.84 17.17 -17.52
CA HIS A 304 3.77 18.39 -16.72
C HIS A 304 2.32 18.80 -16.41
N LEU A 305 1.46 18.85 -17.42
CA LEU A 305 0.06 19.23 -17.24
C LEU A 305 -0.71 18.24 -16.36
N SER A 306 -0.48 16.94 -16.52
CA SER A 306 -1.07 15.90 -15.67
C SER A 306 -0.62 16.04 -14.22
N LEU A 307 0.68 16.28 -13.98
CA LEU A 307 1.21 16.56 -12.65
C LEU A 307 0.58 17.82 -12.02
N GLN A 308 0.51 18.92 -12.80
CA GLN A 308 -0.07 20.18 -12.32
C GLN A 308 -1.55 20.03 -11.95
N ARG A 309 -2.28 19.20 -12.68
CA ARG A 309 -3.70 18.91 -12.44
C ARG A 309 -3.95 17.80 -11.42
N MET A 310 -2.89 17.09 -11.00
CA MET A 310 -3.01 15.87 -10.19
C MET A 310 -3.89 14.80 -10.86
N GLU A 311 -3.78 14.68 -12.17
CA GLU A 311 -4.40 13.65 -13.01
C GLU A 311 -3.36 12.56 -13.24
N LEU A 312 -3.07 11.78 -12.15
CA LEU A 312 -1.97 10.82 -12.09
C LEU A 312 -2.51 9.41 -12.37
N ASP A 313 -2.75 9.08 -13.62
CA ASP A 313 -3.03 7.72 -14.03
C ASP A 313 -1.76 6.86 -13.92
N TYR A 314 -1.91 5.57 -13.63
CA TYR A 314 -0.78 4.62 -13.49
C TYR A 314 0.21 4.65 -14.66
N TYR A 315 -0.17 5.24 -15.80
CA TYR A 315 0.60 5.30 -17.03
C TYR A 315 0.81 6.72 -17.58
N PHE A 316 0.63 7.77 -16.76
CA PHE A 316 0.76 9.15 -17.24
C PHE A 316 2.12 9.43 -17.92
N GLU A 317 3.19 8.75 -17.50
CA GLU A 317 4.52 8.85 -18.12
C GLU A 317 4.62 8.16 -19.49
N LYS A 318 3.72 7.25 -19.84
CA LYS A 318 3.74 6.53 -21.13
C LYS A 318 3.58 7.44 -22.34
N GLU A 319 2.88 8.55 -22.20
CA GLU A 319 2.71 9.50 -23.28
C GLU A 319 4.04 10.12 -23.76
N ALA A 320 5.08 10.05 -22.94
CA ALA A 320 6.36 10.64 -23.26
C ALA A 320 7.38 9.68 -23.91
N VAL A 321 7.28 8.36 -23.75
CA VAL A 321 8.52 7.58 -23.96
C VAL A 321 8.44 6.21 -24.60
N ASP A 322 7.35 5.48 -24.62
CA ASP A 322 7.47 4.05 -24.96
C ASP A 322 6.84 3.65 -26.30
N TYR A 323 7.55 3.98 -27.38
CA TYR A 323 7.22 3.49 -28.72
C TYR A 323 7.82 2.12 -29.05
N ILE A 324 8.68 1.56 -28.19
CA ILE A 324 9.39 0.31 -28.47
C ILE A 324 8.42 -0.87 -28.45
N THR A 325 7.46 -0.87 -27.56
CA THR A 325 6.58 -2.04 -27.33
C THR A 325 5.27 -2.02 -28.12
N SER A 326 4.87 -0.87 -28.69
CA SER A 326 3.52 -0.74 -29.28
C SER A 326 3.38 -1.23 -30.72
N PHE A 327 4.49 -1.51 -31.42
CA PHE A 327 4.50 -1.79 -32.89
C PHE A 327 4.97 -3.20 -33.26
N ILE A 328 5.46 -3.96 -32.32
CA ILE A 328 6.02 -5.27 -32.61
C ILE A 328 5.01 -6.35 -32.25
N PRO A 329 4.75 -7.29 -33.17
CA PRO A 329 3.87 -8.41 -32.90
C PRO A 329 4.22 -9.11 -31.58
N SER A 330 3.20 -9.62 -30.87
CA SER A 330 3.36 -10.26 -29.56
C SER A 330 4.39 -11.40 -29.52
N GLU A 331 4.59 -12.08 -30.63
CA GLU A 331 5.60 -13.11 -30.80
C GLU A 331 7.05 -12.63 -30.61
N TYR A 332 7.30 -11.34 -30.77
CA TYR A 332 8.63 -10.73 -30.59
C TYR A 332 8.81 -10.00 -29.25
N ALA A 333 7.77 -9.98 -28.42
CA ALA A 333 7.76 -9.24 -27.16
C ALA A 333 8.91 -9.64 -26.22
N TYR A 334 9.26 -10.92 -26.21
CA TYR A 334 10.39 -11.41 -25.41
C TYR A 334 11.72 -10.81 -25.82
N SER A 335 12.00 -10.77 -27.12
CA SER A 335 13.23 -10.17 -27.65
C SER A 335 13.33 -8.68 -27.29
N LEU A 336 12.20 -7.96 -27.34
CA LEU A 336 12.15 -6.55 -26.97
C LEU A 336 12.40 -6.29 -25.50
N SER A 337 11.96 -7.19 -24.63
CA SER A 337 12.13 -7.04 -23.18
C SER A 337 13.60 -6.93 -22.75
N LYS A 338 14.54 -7.37 -23.59
CA LYS A 338 15.98 -7.30 -23.31
C LYS A 338 16.64 -6.00 -23.76
N LEU A 339 15.98 -5.18 -24.55
CA LEU A 339 16.55 -3.92 -25.04
C LEU A 339 16.86 -2.92 -23.92
N HIS A 340 16.11 -2.99 -22.80
CA HIS A 340 16.39 -2.14 -21.64
C HIS A 340 17.79 -2.39 -21.03
N TYR A 341 18.44 -3.51 -21.30
CA TYR A 341 19.82 -3.74 -20.83
C TYR A 341 20.87 -2.88 -21.55
N LEU A 342 20.51 -2.18 -22.59
CA LEU A 342 21.34 -1.15 -23.22
C LEU A 342 21.21 0.20 -22.50
N GLU A 343 20.19 0.38 -21.66
CA GLU A 343 20.04 1.57 -20.86
C GLU A 343 21.05 1.59 -19.70
N PRO A 344 21.57 2.77 -19.35
CA PRO A 344 22.35 2.94 -18.13
C PRO A 344 21.51 2.67 -16.88
N ILE A 345 22.16 2.32 -15.78
CA ILE A 345 21.51 2.21 -14.48
C ILE A 345 21.37 3.61 -13.89
N TRP A 346 20.17 4.17 -13.95
CA TRP A 346 19.87 5.55 -13.55
C TRP A 346 19.80 5.78 -12.03
N GLU A 347 19.77 4.72 -11.24
CA GLU A 347 19.62 4.78 -9.77
C GLU A 347 20.92 5.20 -9.03
N ASN A 348 22.08 5.15 -9.70
CA ASN A 348 23.34 5.56 -9.12
C ASN A 348 23.68 7.02 -9.46
N GLU A 349 23.73 7.89 -8.46
CA GLU A 349 24.16 9.30 -8.61
C GLU A 349 25.60 9.46 -9.15
N ALA A 350 26.40 8.40 -9.10
CA ALA A 350 27.78 8.35 -9.56
C ALA A 350 27.91 7.97 -11.05
N PHE A 351 26.84 7.97 -11.83
CA PHE A 351 26.90 7.60 -13.24
C PHE A 351 27.61 8.70 -14.04
N ASP A 352 28.75 8.36 -14.65
CA ASP A 352 29.51 9.30 -15.47
C ASP A 352 28.79 9.54 -16.81
N CYS A 353 28.10 10.66 -16.92
CA CYS A 353 27.37 11.05 -18.13
C CYS A 353 28.31 11.19 -19.35
N GLU A 354 29.58 11.57 -19.15
CA GLU A 354 30.55 11.71 -20.27
C GLU A 354 30.84 10.36 -20.93
N GLU A 355 30.90 9.29 -20.13
CA GLU A 355 31.11 7.94 -20.65
C GLU A 355 29.90 7.45 -21.47
N ILE A 356 28.68 7.79 -21.07
CA ILE A 356 27.45 7.44 -21.80
C ILE A 356 27.35 8.21 -23.11
N LEU A 357 27.76 9.46 -23.11
CA LEU A 357 27.68 10.35 -24.29
C LEU A 357 28.73 10.07 -25.35
N SER A 358 29.59 9.06 -25.17
CA SER A 358 30.62 8.67 -26.17
C SER A 358 30.07 7.65 -27.16
N GLU A 359 30.01 8.04 -28.44
CA GLU A 359 29.67 7.12 -29.53
C GLU A 359 30.71 6.02 -29.78
N ASP A 360 31.95 6.21 -29.33
CA ASP A 360 33.07 5.33 -29.65
C ASP A 360 33.18 4.11 -28.71
N ARG A 361 32.25 3.98 -27.76
CA ARG A 361 32.25 2.88 -26.78
C ARG A 361 31.70 1.62 -27.42
N TYR A 362 32.52 0.60 -27.57
CA TYR A 362 32.12 -0.75 -27.98
C TYR A 362 32.40 -1.78 -26.90
N THR A 363 31.44 -2.67 -26.68
CA THR A 363 31.60 -3.81 -25.75
C THR A 363 30.91 -5.06 -26.32
N GLY A 364 31.66 -6.17 -26.47
CA GLY A 364 31.08 -7.50 -26.66
C GLY A 364 31.55 -8.36 -27.84
N ASP A 365 31.37 -9.66 -27.75
CA ASP A 365 31.60 -10.67 -28.80
C ASP A 365 30.30 -10.98 -29.53
N TYR A 366 30.13 -10.28 -30.66
CA TYR A 366 28.88 -10.26 -31.39
C TYR A 366 28.56 -11.58 -32.14
N GLU A 367 29.55 -12.23 -32.74
CA GLU A 367 29.34 -13.45 -33.55
C GLU A 367 28.84 -14.61 -32.68
N ARG A 368 29.39 -14.75 -31.48
CA ARG A 368 28.97 -15.78 -30.52
C ARG A 368 27.51 -15.62 -30.15
N LEU A 369 27.07 -14.39 -29.92
CA LEU A 369 25.73 -14.05 -29.49
C LEU A 369 24.67 -14.29 -30.57
N VAL A 370 25.01 -14.02 -31.87
CA VAL A 370 24.11 -14.35 -32.97
C VAL A 370 23.83 -15.85 -33.06
N LYS A 371 24.84 -16.69 -32.81
CA LYS A 371 24.64 -18.14 -32.78
C LYS A 371 23.70 -18.56 -31.64
N LEU A 372 23.87 -17.97 -30.45
CA LEU A 372 22.99 -18.21 -29.31
C LEU A 372 21.54 -17.83 -29.58
N LEU A 373 21.33 -16.65 -30.19
CA LEU A 373 19.98 -16.21 -30.50
C LEU A 373 19.29 -17.13 -31.51
N ASN A 374 20.00 -17.62 -32.52
CA ASN A 374 19.43 -18.57 -33.48
C ASN A 374 18.96 -19.87 -32.81
N VAL A 375 19.70 -20.35 -31.83
CA VAL A 375 19.29 -21.53 -31.02
C VAL A 375 18.04 -21.20 -30.20
N VAL A 376 18.02 -20.07 -29.52
CA VAL A 376 16.87 -19.62 -28.71
C VAL A 376 15.63 -19.47 -29.57
N THR A 377 15.73 -18.80 -30.71
CA THR A 377 14.61 -18.59 -31.63
C THR A 377 14.03 -19.91 -32.14
N HIS A 378 14.90 -20.87 -32.46
CA HIS A 378 14.45 -22.22 -32.87
C HIS A 378 13.70 -22.94 -31.75
N ILE A 379 14.19 -22.85 -30.52
CA ILE A 379 13.54 -23.47 -29.36
C ILE A 379 12.21 -22.77 -29.05
N GLN A 380 12.14 -21.44 -29.10
CA GLN A 380 10.94 -20.67 -28.84
C GLN A 380 9.75 -21.02 -29.74
N SER A 381 10.01 -21.39 -30.99
CA SER A 381 8.95 -21.81 -31.92
C SER A 381 8.21 -23.10 -31.49
N ASN A 382 8.78 -23.86 -30.53
CA ASN A 382 8.29 -25.15 -30.11
C ASN A 382 8.05 -25.31 -28.60
N MET A 383 8.22 -24.24 -27.82
CA MET A 383 8.13 -24.28 -26.35
C MET A 383 7.11 -23.27 -25.80
N ASP A 384 6.57 -23.52 -24.61
CA ASP A 384 5.78 -22.53 -23.90
C ASP A 384 6.67 -21.46 -23.22
N GLU A 385 6.04 -20.41 -22.70
CA GLU A 385 6.74 -19.26 -22.11
C GLU A 385 7.61 -19.62 -20.90
N VAL A 386 7.20 -20.62 -20.11
CA VAL A 386 7.93 -21.09 -18.91
C VAL A 386 9.22 -21.78 -19.34
N ASP A 387 9.13 -22.66 -20.33
CA ASP A 387 10.27 -23.38 -20.89
C ASP A 387 11.26 -22.45 -21.55
N ILE A 388 10.78 -21.42 -22.26
CA ILE A 388 11.60 -20.36 -22.86
C ILE A 388 12.47 -19.66 -21.81
N ASN A 389 11.88 -19.27 -20.68
CA ASN A 389 12.59 -18.59 -19.61
C ASN A 389 13.65 -19.48 -18.94
N ILE A 390 13.40 -20.79 -18.79
CA ILE A 390 14.37 -21.75 -18.25
C ILE A 390 15.56 -21.88 -19.20
N VAL A 391 15.32 -22.06 -20.49
CA VAL A 391 16.36 -22.22 -21.52
C VAL A 391 17.22 -20.96 -21.62
N ASN A 392 16.62 -19.79 -21.59
CA ASN A 392 17.36 -18.53 -21.64
C ASN A 392 18.29 -18.36 -20.43
N ARG A 393 17.83 -18.71 -19.24
CA ARG A 393 18.65 -18.69 -18.02
C ARG A 393 19.83 -19.68 -18.12
N GLU A 394 19.62 -20.86 -18.65
CA GLU A 394 20.67 -21.86 -18.83
C GLU A 394 21.71 -21.41 -19.87
N ILE A 395 21.28 -20.74 -20.95
CA ILE A 395 22.18 -20.19 -21.99
C ILE A 395 23.03 -19.06 -21.40
N ASP A 396 22.42 -18.12 -20.67
CA ASP A 396 23.13 -17.01 -20.02
C ASP A 396 24.22 -17.53 -19.07
N VAL A 397 23.91 -18.49 -18.23
CA VAL A 397 24.87 -19.10 -17.30
C VAL A 397 25.98 -19.86 -18.04
N LYS A 398 25.62 -20.65 -19.06
CA LYS A 398 26.55 -21.48 -19.81
C LYS A 398 27.59 -20.70 -20.60
N TYR A 399 27.19 -19.54 -21.17
CA TYR A 399 28.02 -18.75 -22.06
C TYR A 399 28.57 -17.48 -21.41
N GLN A 400 28.21 -17.22 -20.15
CA GLN A 400 28.64 -16.02 -19.39
C GLN A 400 28.45 -14.71 -20.17
N THR A 401 27.33 -14.61 -20.89
CA THR A 401 27.01 -13.48 -21.74
C THR A 401 26.49 -12.32 -20.89
N THR A 402 26.92 -11.09 -21.16
CA THR A 402 26.37 -9.90 -20.54
C THR A 402 24.97 -9.59 -21.05
N ASN A 403 24.16 -8.92 -20.24
CA ASN A 403 22.82 -8.50 -20.65
C ASN A 403 22.84 -7.55 -21.85
N ALA A 404 23.81 -6.64 -21.91
CA ALA A 404 23.97 -5.73 -23.04
C ALA A 404 24.31 -6.46 -24.35
N GLU A 405 25.20 -7.45 -24.29
CA GLU A 405 25.52 -8.32 -25.43
C GLU A 405 24.27 -9.09 -25.91
N TRP A 406 23.49 -9.62 -24.96
CA TRP A 406 22.23 -10.28 -25.28
C TRP A 406 21.25 -9.36 -26.01
N ALA A 407 21.09 -8.13 -25.56
CA ALA A 407 20.25 -7.13 -26.20
C ALA A 407 20.70 -6.81 -27.64
N ARG A 408 22.02 -6.72 -27.88
CA ARG A 408 22.59 -6.50 -29.23
C ARG A 408 22.23 -7.63 -30.21
N VAL A 409 22.27 -8.87 -29.73
CA VAL A 409 21.85 -10.04 -30.55
C VAL A 409 20.37 -9.95 -30.89
N GLN A 410 19.55 -9.55 -29.97
CA GLN A 410 18.10 -9.41 -30.21
C GLN A 410 17.79 -8.29 -31.19
N LEU A 411 18.50 -7.17 -31.13
CA LEU A 411 18.38 -6.10 -32.13
C LEU A 411 18.68 -6.59 -33.53
N LYS A 412 19.75 -7.34 -33.70
CA LYS A 412 20.11 -7.89 -35.04
C LYS A 412 19.03 -8.81 -35.56
N TRP A 413 18.39 -9.57 -34.70
CA TRP A 413 17.26 -10.41 -35.09
C TRP A 413 16.03 -9.61 -35.52
N LEU A 414 15.82 -8.43 -34.94
CA LEU A 414 14.71 -7.53 -35.29
C LEU A 414 14.92 -6.70 -36.54
N GLU A 415 16.19 -6.48 -36.97
CA GLU A 415 16.53 -5.66 -38.16
C GLU A 415 15.67 -5.96 -39.40
N PRO A 416 15.47 -7.24 -39.80
CA PRO A 416 14.68 -7.57 -41.00
C PRO A 416 13.22 -7.10 -40.94
N TYR A 417 12.69 -6.96 -39.73
CA TYR A 417 11.29 -6.56 -39.48
C TYR A 417 11.12 -5.05 -39.38
N CYS A 418 12.19 -4.32 -39.10
CA CYS A 418 12.16 -2.87 -38.91
C CYS A 418 12.63 -2.09 -40.14
N ASP A 419 13.15 -2.78 -41.15
CA ASP A 419 13.84 -2.19 -42.32
C ASP A 419 14.92 -1.17 -41.91
N ILE A 420 15.66 -1.48 -40.86
CA ILE A 420 16.70 -0.63 -40.27
C ILE A 420 17.96 -1.46 -40.09
N LYS A 421 19.11 -0.83 -40.37
CA LYS A 421 20.41 -1.38 -40.00
C LYS A 421 20.96 -0.59 -38.82
N PHE A 422 21.14 -1.28 -37.71
CA PHE A 422 21.76 -0.70 -36.53
C PHE A 422 23.28 -0.70 -36.65
N ASN A 423 23.93 0.30 -36.07
CA ASN A 423 25.37 0.34 -35.96
C ASN A 423 25.82 -0.31 -34.66
N TYR A 424 26.23 -1.56 -34.70
CA TYR A 424 26.64 -2.35 -33.53
C TYR A 424 28.03 -1.99 -33.00
N GLU A 425 28.77 -1.12 -33.68
CA GLU A 425 30.06 -0.57 -33.21
C GLU A 425 29.83 0.60 -32.23
N LEU A 426 28.62 1.10 -32.13
CA LEU A 426 28.27 2.11 -31.14
C LEU A 426 28.29 1.55 -29.71
N GLY A 427 28.56 2.43 -28.75
CA GLY A 427 28.33 2.12 -27.33
C GLY A 427 26.87 1.78 -27.05
N ASP A 428 26.62 1.07 -25.96
CA ASP A 428 25.28 0.52 -25.61
C ASP A 428 24.21 1.61 -25.63
N TRP A 429 24.48 2.76 -25.04
CA TRP A 429 23.54 3.88 -25.01
C TRP A 429 23.17 4.38 -26.40
N TYR A 430 24.15 4.58 -27.29
CA TYR A 430 23.88 5.06 -28.65
C TYR A 430 23.16 4.02 -29.50
N LEU A 431 23.43 2.76 -29.30
CA LEU A 431 22.67 1.67 -29.92
C LEU A 431 21.23 1.65 -29.45
N TYR A 432 21.02 1.84 -28.15
CA TYR A 432 19.68 1.95 -27.57
C TYR A 432 18.94 3.18 -28.11
N LEU A 433 19.59 4.33 -28.13
CA LEU A 433 19.02 5.57 -28.64
C LEU A 433 18.69 5.46 -30.15
N GLN A 434 19.56 4.84 -30.96
CA GLN A 434 19.28 4.53 -32.36
C GLN A 434 18.02 3.64 -32.49
N THR A 435 17.86 2.69 -31.60
CA THR A 435 16.67 1.81 -31.56
C THR A 435 15.41 2.63 -31.28
N ILE A 436 15.42 3.44 -30.22
CA ILE A 436 14.27 4.29 -29.85
C ILE A 436 13.84 5.18 -31.02
N VAL A 437 14.76 5.95 -31.61
CA VAL A 437 14.41 6.89 -32.68
C VAL A 437 13.92 6.18 -33.95
N SER A 438 14.42 4.98 -34.19
CA SER A 438 13.99 4.15 -35.33
C SER A 438 12.60 3.60 -35.15
N PHE A 439 12.30 3.09 -33.99
CA PHE A 439 10.94 2.60 -33.64
C PHE A 439 9.94 3.76 -33.59
N TRP A 440 10.32 4.89 -33.01
CA TRP A 440 9.50 6.09 -33.05
C TRP A 440 9.13 6.50 -34.47
N LYS A 441 10.09 6.47 -35.40
CA LYS A 441 9.86 6.77 -36.82
C LYS A 441 8.86 5.82 -37.47
N ILE A 442 8.96 4.51 -37.17
CA ILE A 442 8.03 3.50 -37.66
C ILE A 442 6.63 3.82 -37.11
N ALA A 443 6.52 4.08 -35.79
CA ALA A 443 5.30 4.46 -35.13
C ALA A 443 4.61 5.64 -35.83
N LYS A 444 5.33 6.71 -36.05
CA LYS A 444 4.80 7.91 -36.72
C LYS A 444 4.39 7.68 -38.19
N SER A 445 4.93 6.67 -38.84
CA SER A 445 4.51 6.29 -40.21
C SER A 445 3.19 5.54 -40.23
N MET A 446 2.84 4.85 -39.12
CA MET A 446 1.61 4.08 -39.00
C MET A 446 0.40 4.93 -38.53
N GLU A 447 0.67 6.09 -37.92
CA GLU A 447 -0.38 7.06 -37.54
C GLU A 447 -0.97 7.83 -38.74
N LYS A 448 -0.34 7.74 -39.91
CA LYS A 448 -0.78 8.37 -41.17
C LYS A 448 -1.60 7.41 -42.01
#